data_5f9f7138bbe620469568535245a19275
#
_entry.id   5f9f7138bbe620469568535245a19275
#
_cell.length_a   1.000
_cell.length_b   1.000
_cell.length_c   1.000
_cell.angle_alpha   90.00
_cell.angle_beta   90.00
_cell.angle_gamma   90.00
#
_symmetry.space_group_name_H-M   'P 1'
#
loop_
_entity.id
_entity.type
_entity.pdbx_description
1 polymer ?
#
loop_
_entity_poly.entity_id
_entity_poly.type
_entity_poly.pdbx_seq_one_letter_code
_entity_poly.pdbx_strand_id
1 'polypeptide(L)'
;MKLTKWILTGVVAAGSCHNLMAGNFGAEYTTEWQTDFRQGVNWVNLLHLSYSSPTFLGMQLNAASVSIAQTREEAFMHDLQTFSNIEEENLPFALSMLGIGRETEKYSVFFGIRNVNEDYFTSPCTSLFTNSSCGIFPTLSAETPLANYPVASVGFDGKIRWNRWQFQLSVYNGMGYKQLTGKENVFRFCPKSDGILGMTSLNYEYNGSNYFMGFALRSGMLEHHENGNQRPETETAEKKCARISWAYAEQRLSSHCSLLLQYSLRTGTPTGCRRYAGAGIVVQCGKPQGGIVRNRADFVHEKEWAAELTWKIPCLKRGYLQPALHLIRNDVSKGLAGLIRFGYRIA
;
A
#
# COMPACT_ATOMS: atom_id res chain seq x y z
N MET A 1 19.70 20.19 -5.39
CA MET A 1 19.62 20.85 -6.73
C MET A 1 19.74 19.91 -7.94
N LYS A 2 20.42 18.77 -7.87
CA LYS A 2 20.47 17.80 -8.99
C LYS A 2 19.22 16.92 -9.10
N LEU A 3 18.60 16.55 -8.00
CA LEU A 3 17.42 15.65 -7.95
C LEU A 3 16.16 16.30 -8.56
N THR A 4 15.95 17.60 -8.29
CA THR A 4 14.82 18.36 -8.84
C THR A 4 14.85 18.46 -10.36
N LYS A 5 16.05 18.46 -10.97
CA LYS A 5 16.19 18.44 -12.43
C LYS A 5 15.75 17.12 -13.05
N TRP A 6 16.02 15.99 -12.40
CA TRP A 6 15.64 14.67 -12.92
C TRP A 6 14.12 14.44 -12.85
N ILE A 7 13.47 14.87 -11.75
CA ILE A 7 12.01 14.78 -11.60
C ILE A 7 11.32 15.67 -12.64
N LEU A 8 11.79 16.92 -12.81
CA LEU A 8 11.23 17.83 -13.82
C LEU A 8 11.45 17.32 -15.25
N THR A 9 12.61 16.74 -15.56
CA THR A 9 12.91 16.16 -16.88
C THR A 9 12.05 14.95 -17.17
N GLY A 10 11.77 14.09 -16.18
CA GLY A 10 10.86 12.95 -16.31
C GLY A 10 9.42 13.38 -16.59
N VAL A 11 8.94 14.42 -15.90
CA VAL A 11 7.59 14.97 -16.09
C VAL A 11 7.42 15.61 -17.47
N VAL A 12 8.43 16.34 -17.96
CA VAL A 12 8.39 16.97 -19.30
C VAL A 12 8.48 15.92 -20.41
N ALA A 13 9.29 14.86 -20.23
CA ALA A 13 9.37 13.75 -21.19
C ALA A 13 8.03 12.97 -21.28
N ALA A 14 7.35 12.76 -20.16
CA ALA A 14 6.03 12.12 -20.13
C ALA A 14 4.95 12.92 -20.88
N GLY A 15 4.95 14.25 -20.74
CA GLY A 15 4.01 15.11 -21.47
C GLY A 15 4.20 15.16 -23.00
N SER A 16 5.42 14.86 -23.47
CA SER A 16 5.74 14.88 -24.91
C SER A 16 5.45 13.54 -25.61
N CYS A 17 5.28 12.45 -24.88
CA CYS A 17 4.97 11.12 -25.44
C CYS A 17 3.49 10.88 -25.73
N HIS A 18 2.59 11.80 -25.39
CA HIS A 18 1.15 11.62 -25.53
C HIS A 18 0.66 11.40 -26.97
N ASN A 19 1.44 11.82 -27.98
CA ASN A 19 1.10 11.67 -29.39
C ASN A 19 1.68 10.44 -30.08
N LEU A 20 2.46 9.61 -29.38
CA LEU A 20 3.19 8.49 -30.01
C LEU A 20 2.72 7.09 -29.59
N MET A 21 1.82 6.96 -28.61
CA MET A 21 1.38 5.64 -28.15
C MET A 21 -0.15 5.51 -28.20
N ALA A 22 -0.63 4.55 -28.98
CA ALA A 22 -2.00 4.06 -28.90
C ALA A 22 -2.19 3.36 -27.53
N GLY A 23 -2.60 4.09 -26.50
CA GLY A 23 -2.82 3.58 -25.12
C GLY A 23 -3.07 4.73 -24.14
N ASN A 24 -3.46 4.40 -22.91
CA ASN A 24 -3.68 5.36 -21.85
C ASN A 24 -2.43 5.49 -20.99
N PHE A 25 -1.89 6.68 -20.89
CA PHE A 25 -0.76 7.02 -20.03
C PHE A 25 -1.27 7.83 -18.84
N GLY A 26 -0.87 7.45 -17.63
CA GLY A 26 -1.15 8.16 -16.39
C GLY A 26 0.14 8.62 -15.72
N ALA A 27 0.12 9.81 -15.15
CA ALA A 27 1.20 10.33 -14.32
C ALA A 27 0.59 11.06 -13.12
N GLU A 28 0.98 10.64 -11.93
CA GLU A 28 0.55 11.24 -10.67
C GLU A 28 1.76 11.61 -9.82
N TYR A 29 1.78 12.84 -9.34
CA TYR A 29 2.81 13.33 -8.45
C TYR A 29 2.21 13.66 -7.10
N THR A 30 2.82 13.11 -6.04
CA THR A 30 2.46 13.38 -4.65
C THR A 30 3.67 13.91 -3.91
N THR A 31 3.49 14.95 -3.13
CA THR A 31 4.53 15.49 -2.26
C THR A 31 4.01 15.72 -0.86
N GLU A 32 4.85 15.48 0.14
CA GLU A 32 4.54 15.68 1.55
C GLU A 32 5.61 16.49 2.27
N TRP A 33 5.15 17.40 3.09
CA TRP A 33 5.93 18.02 4.15
C TRP A 33 5.53 17.39 5.47
N GLN A 34 6.52 16.78 6.14
CA GLN A 34 6.33 16.04 7.38
C GLN A 34 7.12 16.69 8.50
N THR A 35 6.60 16.68 9.74
CA THR A 35 7.28 17.18 10.93
C THR A 35 6.84 16.44 12.19
N ASP A 36 7.75 16.24 13.13
CA ASP A 36 7.46 15.79 14.50
C ASP A 36 7.30 16.97 15.46
N PHE A 37 7.32 18.21 14.96
CA PHE A 37 7.27 19.46 15.73
C PHE A 37 8.47 19.66 16.69
N ARG A 38 9.53 18.84 16.58
CA ARG A 38 10.72 18.87 17.46
C ARG A 38 12.04 18.83 16.72
N GLN A 39 12.20 17.90 15.79
CA GLN A 39 13.52 17.55 15.19
C GLN A 39 13.69 18.00 13.75
N GLY A 40 12.70 18.59 13.17
CA GLY A 40 12.82 19.10 11.81
C GLY A 40 11.73 18.65 10.87
N VAL A 41 12.03 18.77 9.59
CA VAL A 41 11.08 18.55 8.50
C VAL A 41 11.66 17.49 7.55
N ASN A 42 10.83 16.58 7.08
CA ASN A 42 11.12 15.73 5.93
C ASN A 42 10.25 16.16 4.76
N TRP A 43 10.81 16.14 3.58
CA TRP A 43 10.12 16.40 2.33
C TRP A 43 10.15 15.14 1.48
N VAL A 44 9.01 14.47 1.36
CA VAL A 44 8.85 13.24 0.59
C VAL A 44 8.19 13.56 -0.74
N ASN A 45 8.66 12.96 -1.81
CA ASN A 45 8.15 13.10 -3.16
C ASN A 45 7.97 11.73 -3.79
N LEU A 46 6.81 11.50 -4.36
CA LEU A 46 6.44 10.29 -5.07
C LEU A 46 5.97 10.64 -6.47
N LEU A 47 6.57 10.03 -7.47
CA LEU A 47 6.08 10.02 -8.85
C LEU A 47 5.59 8.62 -9.19
N HIS A 48 4.32 8.50 -9.56
CA HIS A 48 3.72 7.29 -10.07
C HIS A 48 3.43 7.46 -11.56
N LEU A 49 3.96 6.56 -12.39
CA LEU A 49 3.70 6.50 -13.82
C LEU A 49 2.96 5.21 -14.14
N SER A 50 1.94 5.28 -14.99
CA SER A 50 1.19 4.12 -15.42
C SER A 50 0.92 4.16 -16.92
N TYR A 51 0.81 2.99 -17.51
CA TYR A 51 0.47 2.79 -18.92
C TYR A 51 -0.46 1.59 -19.08
N SER A 52 -1.49 1.76 -19.89
CA SER A 52 -2.39 0.68 -20.29
C SER A 52 -2.51 0.67 -21.81
N SER A 53 -2.16 -0.45 -22.45
CA SER A 53 -2.25 -0.60 -23.92
C SER A 53 -3.72 -0.59 -24.37
N PRO A 54 -3.97 -0.37 -25.67
CA PRO A 54 -5.24 -0.76 -26.27
C PRO A 54 -5.54 -2.23 -26.03
N THR A 55 -6.82 -2.58 -25.96
CA THR A 55 -7.25 -3.97 -25.82
C THR A 55 -7.01 -4.75 -27.12
N PHE A 56 -6.28 -5.85 -27.02
CA PHE A 56 -6.06 -6.78 -28.12
C PHE A 56 -6.51 -8.19 -27.70
N LEU A 57 -7.39 -8.81 -28.47
CA LEU A 57 -8.03 -10.10 -28.16
C LEU A 57 -8.69 -10.14 -26.77
N GLY A 58 -9.19 -9.00 -26.29
CA GLY A 58 -9.78 -8.87 -24.96
C GLY A 58 -8.77 -8.78 -23.82
N MET A 59 -7.49 -8.74 -24.10
CA MET A 59 -6.40 -8.58 -23.14
C MET A 59 -5.77 -7.19 -23.26
N GLN A 60 -5.18 -6.71 -22.19
CA GLN A 60 -4.54 -5.41 -22.09
C GLN A 60 -3.19 -5.56 -21.38
N LEU A 61 -2.14 -4.96 -21.91
CA LEU A 61 -0.87 -4.82 -21.23
C LEU A 61 -0.96 -3.63 -20.27
N ASN A 62 -0.58 -3.85 -19.02
CA ASN A 62 -0.49 -2.81 -18.01
C ASN A 62 0.92 -2.73 -17.46
N ALA A 63 1.41 -1.52 -17.27
CA ALA A 63 2.71 -1.24 -16.66
C ALA A 63 2.60 -0.06 -15.73
N ALA A 64 3.30 -0.09 -14.59
CA ALA A 64 3.41 1.05 -13.71
C ALA A 64 4.76 1.05 -12.98
N SER A 65 5.21 2.25 -12.63
CA SER A 65 6.44 2.44 -11.86
C SER A 65 6.26 3.51 -10.81
N VAL A 66 7.05 3.43 -9.75
CA VAL A 66 7.16 4.43 -8.70
C VAL A 66 8.58 4.93 -8.57
N SER A 67 8.72 6.22 -8.24
CA SER A 67 9.99 6.85 -7.90
C SER A 67 9.78 7.66 -6.63
N ILE A 68 10.63 7.46 -5.62
CA ILE A 68 10.53 8.10 -4.31
C ILE A 68 11.81 8.88 -4.05
N ALA A 69 11.65 10.10 -3.57
CA ALA A 69 12.77 10.94 -3.15
C ALA A 69 12.38 11.69 -1.89
N GLN A 70 13.22 11.61 -0.86
CA GLN A 70 13.02 12.33 0.39
C GLN A 70 14.31 12.98 0.88
N THR A 71 14.16 14.01 1.70
CA THR A 71 15.28 14.78 2.23
C THR A 71 15.89 14.15 3.47
N ARG A 72 15.17 13.27 4.14
CA ARG A 72 15.60 12.58 5.37
C ARG A 72 15.19 11.13 5.30
N GLU A 73 16.13 10.20 5.41
CA GLU A 73 15.88 8.76 5.40
C GLU A 73 15.69 8.18 6.80
N GLU A 74 16.15 8.90 7.83
CA GLU A 74 15.95 8.49 9.21
C GLU A 74 14.55 8.87 9.71
N ALA A 75 13.86 7.95 10.34
CA ALA A 75 12.55 8.18 10.95
C ALA A 75 12.60 9.30 12.02
N PHE A 76 11.58 10.14 12.08
CA PHE A 76 11.46 11.16 13.12
C PHE A 76 11.23 10.59 14.51
N MET A 77 10.49 9.50 14.56
CA MET A 77 10.10 8.83 15.79
C MET A 77 9.98 7.33 15.55
N HIS A 78 9.97 6.58 16.62
CA HIS A 78 9.64 5.17 16.55
C HIS A 78 8.14 5.01 16.28
N ASP A 79 7.80 4.62 15.07
CA ASP A 79 6.45 4.48 14.54
C ASP A 79 6.31 3.12 13.84
N LEU A 80 5.57 2.20 14.46
CA LEU A 80 5.40 0.83 13.99
C LEU A 80 4.32 0.70 12.90
N GLN A 81 3.43 1.69 12.80
CA GLN A 81 2.31 1.69 11.86
C GLN A 81 2.55 2.59 10.65
N THR A 82 3.63 3.33 10.64
CA THR A 82 4.03 4.26 9.59
C THR A 82 2.95 5.31 9.28
N PHE A 83 3.10 6.50 9.82
CA PHE A 83 2.08 7.57 9.73
C PHE A 83 1.89 8.12 8.30
N SER A 84 2.85 7.92 7.40
CA SER A 84 2.74 8.25 5.99
C SER A 84 2.88 7.02 5.11
N ASN A 85 1.85 6.70 4.35
CA ASN A 85 1.81 5.56 3.45
C ASN A 85 2.57 5.74 2.12
N ILE A 86 3.26 6.87 1.92
CA ILE A 86 4.18 7.09 0.80
C ILE A 86 5.64 7.22 1.25
N GLU A 87 5.90 7.22 2.55
CA GLU A 87 7.25 7.28 3.10
C GLU A 87 7.95 5.94 2.94
N GLU A 88 9.14 5.99 2.37
CA GLU A 88 10.00 4.84 2.12
C GLU A 88 11.42 5.36 1.84
N GLU A 89 12.43 4.53 1.84
CA GLU A 89 13.79 4.92 1.44
C GLU A 89 13.84 5.56 0.04
N ASN A 90 14.88 6.32 -0.25
CA ASN A 90 15.08 6.89 -1.58
C ASN A 90 15.17 5.80 -2.64
N LEU A 91 14.22 5.80 -3.57
CA LEU A 91 14.06 4.80 -4.60
C LEU A 91 13.89 5.49 -5.96
N PRO A 92 14.96 5.64 -6.74
CA PRO A 92 14.89 6.34 -8.03
C PRO A 92 13.91 5.72 -9.01
N PHE A 93 13.74 4.40 -8.97
CA PHE A 93 12.82 3.66 -9.81
C PHE A 93 12.51 2.28 -9.22
N ALA A 94 11.23 1.93 -9.16
CA ALA A 94 10.77 0.56 -8.95
C ALA A 94 9.61 0.26 -9.89
N LEU A 95 9.61 -0.95 -10.43
CA LEU A 95 8.50 -1.46 -11.23
C LEU A 95 7.41 -1.96 -10.28
N SER A 96 6.27 -1.27 -10.23
CA SER A 96 5.14 -1.63 -9.37
C SER A 96 4.13 -2.55 -10.07
N MET A 97 4.07 -2.49 -11.40
CA MET A 97 3.20 -3.34 -12.21
C MET A 97 3.81 -3.59 -13.59
N LEU A 98 3.77 -4.84 -14.08
CA LEU A 98 3.98 -5.19 -15.49
C LEU A 98 3.31 -6.52 -15.77
N GLY A 99 2.27 -6.53 -16.58
CA GLY A 99 1.58 -7.77 -16.89
C GLY A 99 0.43 -7.60 -17.86
N ILE A 100 -0.23 -8.69 -18.12
CA ILE A 100 -1.40 -8.76 -19.00
C ILE A 100 -2.64 -9.05 -18.18
N GLY A 101 -3.71 -8.36 -18.48
CA GLY A 101 -4.99 -8.52 -17.81
C GLY A 101 -6.17 -8.45 -18.75
N ARG A 102 -7.27 -8.96 -18.29
CA ARG A 102 -8.59 -8.78 -18.91
C ARG A 102 -9.56 -8.32 -17.85
N GLU A 103 -10.26 -7.24 -18.12
CA GLU A 103 -11.31 -6.74 -17.24
C GLU A 103 -12.65 -6.68 -17.99
N THR A 104 -13.69 -7.14 -17.33
CA THR A 104 -15.08 -7.09 -17.75
C THR A 104 -15.95 -6.66 -16.57
N GLU A 105 -17.22 -6.39 -16.78
CA GLU A 105 -18.15 -6.10 -15.68
C GLU A 105 -18.27 -7.24 -14.67
N LYS A 106 -18.16 -8.49 -15.12
CA LYS A 106 -18.38 -9.70 -14.30
C LYS A 106 -17.11 -10.28 -13.69
N TYR A 107 -15.97 -10.12 -14.34
CA TYR A 107 -14.70 -10.67 -13.86
C TYR A 107 -13.52 -9.83 -14.32
N SER A 108 -12.43 -9.92 -13.57
CA SER A 108 -11.11 -9.47 -14.01
C SER A 108 -10.07 -10.54 -13.69
N VAL A 109 -9.06 -10.64 -14.54
CA VAL A 109 -7.89 -11.50 -14.35
C VAL A 109 -6.64 -10.71 -14.72
N PHE A 110 -5.58 -10.92 -13.97
CA PHE A 110 -4.27 -10.32 -14.23
C PHE A 110 -3.17 -11.35 -13.95
N PHE A 111 -2.16 -11.36 -14.78
CA PHE A 111 -0.95 -12.15 -14.61
C PHE A 111 0.28 -11.30 -14.93
N GLY A 112 1.25 -11.31 -14.01
CA GLY A 112 2.49 -10.55 -14.17
C GLY A 112 3.05 -10.09 -12.84
N ILE A 113 3.81 -8.99 -12.88
CA ILE A 113 4.38 -8.33 -11.71
C ILE A 113 3.33 -7.37 -11.14
N ARG A 114 3.10 -7.45 -9.84
CA ARG A 114 2.13 -6.61 -9.14
C ARG A 114 2.41 -6.58 -7.64
N ASN A 115 1.91 -5.57 -6.95
CA ASN A 115 1.90 -5.55 -5.49
C ASN A 115 0.47 -5.70 -4.94
N VAL A 116 0.36 -6.12 -3.69
CA VAL A 116 -0.94 -6.38 -3.02
C VAL A 116 -1.78 -5.12 -2.85
N ASN A 117 -1.18 -3.93 -2.76
CA ASN A 117 -1.88 -2.67 -2.58
C ASN A 117 -2.72 -2.27 -3.80
N GLU A 118 -2.42 -2.80 -4.98
CA GLU A 118 -3.23 -2.59 -6.18
C GLU A 118 -4.59 -3.29 -6.09
N ASP A 119 -4.69 -4.33 -5.29
CA ASP A 119 -5.81 -5.25 -5.31
C ASP A 119 -6.62 -5.29 -4.02
N TYR A 120 -5.98 -5.06 -2.88
CA TYR A 120 -6.59 -5.22 -1.55
C TYR A 120 -6.57 -3.91 -0.77
N PHE A 121 -7.53 -3.74 0.11
CA PHE A 121 -7.64 -2.60 1.04
C PHE A 121 -7.82 -1.23 0.36
N THR A 122 -8.33 -1.22 -0.87
CA THR A 122 -8.55 -0.02 -1.70
C THR A 122 -9.98 0.48 -1.60
N SER A 123 -10.48 0.76 -0.42
CA SER A 123 -11.85 1.24 -0.22
C SER A 123 -11.92 2.76 0.02
N PRO A 124 -13.07 3.40 -0.22
CA PRO A 124 -13.20 4.86 -0.12
C PRO A 124 -12.81 5.46 1.22
N CYS A 125 -13.19 4.82 2.35
CA CYS A 125 -12.86 5.34 3.67
C CYS A 125 -11.40 5.10 4.03
N THR A 126 -10.86 3.91 3.73
CA THR A 126 -9.45 3.59 4.02
C THR A 126 -8.49 4.46 3.23
N SER A 127 -8.83 4.78 1.97
CA SER A 127 -8.02 5.62 1.06
C SER A 127 -7.96 7.10 1.46
N LEU A 128 -8.75 7.53 2.43
CA LEU A 128 -8.67 8.89 2.96
C LEU A 128 -7.45 9.05 3.86
N PHE A 129 -7.15 8.04 4.70
CA PHE A 129 -6.13 8.14 5.72
C PHE A 129 -4.71 7.99 5.15
N THR A 130 -3.77 8.71 5.75
CA THR A 130 -2.35 8.68 5.36
C THR A 130 -1.56 7.64 6.14
N ASN A 131 -2.06 7.18 7.29
CA ASN A 131 -1.45 6.08 8.04
C ASN A 131 -1.51 4.77 7.24
N SER A 132 -0.36 4.12 7.07
CA SER A 132 -0.21 2.88 6.27
C SER A 132 -1.13 1.76 6.74
N SER A 133 -1.36 1.65 8.04
CA SER A 133 -2.20 0.58 8.63
C SER A 133 -3.69 0.72 8.31
N CYS A 134 -4.15 1.91 7.88
CA CYS A 134 -5.52 2.08 7.38
C CYS A 134 -5.73 1.42 6.02
N GLY A 135 -4.66 1.34 5.21
CA GLY A 135 -4.59 0.58 3.97
C GLY A 135 -4.25 -0.88 4.26
N ILE A 136 -3.01 -1.28 4.04
CA ILE A 136 -2.58 -2.65 4.32
C ILE A 136 -2.39 -2.86 5.83
N PHE A 137 -3.06 -3.89 6.38
CA PHE A 137 -2.99 -4.15 7.81
C PHE A 137 -1.61 -4.62 8.25
N PRO A 138 -1.08 -4.13 9.40
CA PRO A 138 0.24 -4.53 9.89
C PRO A 138 0.35 -6.02 10.18
N THR A 139 -0.76 -6.72 10.42
CA THR A 139 -0.78 -8.18 10.54
C THR A 139 -0.35 -8.89 9.25
N LEU A 140 -0.50 -8.25 8.10
CA LEU A 140 -0.05 -8.75 6.80
C LEU A 140 1.34 -8.22 6.44
N SER A 141 1.58 -6.91 6.59
CA SER A 141 2.78 -6.23 6.08
C SER A 141 3.97 -6.23 7.03
N ALA A 142 3.75 -6.13 8.36
CA ALA A 142 4.84 -5.95 9.30
C ALA A 142 5.76 -7.18 9.40
N GLU A 143 7.06 -6.93 9.27
CA GLU A 143 8.12 -7.95 9.29
C GLU A 143 7.84 -9.12 8.32
N THR A 144 7.26 -8.79 7.17
CA THR A 144 6.93 -9.77 6.14
C THR A 144 7.40 -9.24 4.80
N PRO A 145 8.36 -9.89 4.13
CA PRO A 145 8.94 -9.42 2.87
C PRO A 145 8.01 -9.69 1.67
N LEU A 146 6.73 -9.42 1.81
CA LEU A 146 5.73 -9.62 0.74
C LEU A 146 5.79 -8.48 -0.28
N ALA A 147 5.13 -8.70 -1.43
CA ALA A 147 4.95 -7.69 -2.47
C ALA A 147 4.00 -6.58 -2.00
N ASN A 148 4.48 -5.71 -1.12
CA ASN A 148 3.81 -4.53 -0.60
C ASN A 148 4.52 -3.28 -1.10
N TYR A 149 3.78 -2.20 -1.42
CA TYR A 149 4.37 -0.94 -1.85
C TYR A 149 5.63 -0.57 -1.05
N PRO A 150 6.74 -0.19 -1.72
CA PRO A 150 6.92 -0.01 -3.16
C PRO A 150 7.41 -1.25 -3.91
N VAL A 151 7.54 -2.40 -3.25
CA VAL A 151 8.02 -3.64 -3.86
C VAL A 151 6.90 -4.40 -4.56
N ALA A 152 7.26 -5.20 -5.56
CA ALA A 152 6.32 -6.02 -6.31
C ALA A 152 6.85 -7.44 -6.50
N SER A 153 6.01 -8.36 -6.94
CA SER A 153 6.42 -9.73 -7.29
C SER A 153 5.56 -10.29 -8.41
N VAL A 154 6.06 -11.36 -9.02
CA VAL A 154 5.27 -12.15 -9.97
C VAL A 154 4.06 -12.75 -9.24
N GLY A 155 2.88 -12.59 -9.84
CA GLY A 155 1.65 -13.09 -9.27
C GLY A 155 0.51 -13.20 -10.27
N PHE A 156 -0.58 -13.73 -9.77
CA PHE A 156 -1.87 -13.84 -10.43
C PHE A 156 -2.93 -13.22 -9.52
N ASP A 157 -3.84 -12.45 -10.10
CA ASP A 157 -5.04 -11.93 -9.44
C ASP A 157 -6.28 -12.25 -10.28
N GLY A 158 -7.34 -12.70 -9.62
CA GLY A 158 -8.63 -12.95 -10.24
C GLY A 158 -9.77 -12.44 -9.36
N LYS A 159 -10.70 -11.71 -9.97
CA LYS A 159 -11.92 -11.19 -9.33
C LYS A 159 -13.15 -11.66 -10.10
N ILE A 160 -14.19 -12.01 -9.36
CA ILE A 160 -15.51 -12.33 -9.90
C ILE A 160 -16.54 -11.44 -9.20
N ARG A 161 -17.38 -10.76 -9.97
CA ARG A 161 -18.44 -9.88 -9.50
C ARG A 161 -19.80 -10.49 -9.80
N TRP A 162 -20.62 -10.63 -8.78
CA TRP A 162 -21.95 -11.18 -8.90
C TRP A 162 -22.94 -10.40 -8.01
N ASN A 163 -23.81 -9.65 -8.64
CA ASN A 163 -24.73 -8.72 -7.98
C ASN A 163 -23.96 -7.72 -7.06
N ARG A 164 -24.14 -7.90 -5.74
CA ARG A 164 -23.54 -7.08 -4.67
C ARG A 164 -22.27 -7.69 -4.10
N TRP A 165 -21.86 -8.85 -4.60
CA TRP A 165 -20.72 -9.60 -4.12
C TRP A 165 -19.55 -9.50 -5.08
N GLN A 166 -18.36 -9.37 -4.53
CA GLN A 166 -17.11 -9.56 -5.25
C GLN A 166 -16.27 -10.57 -4.48
N PHE A 167 -15.88 -11.63 -5.15
CA PHE A 167 -14.88 -12.58 -4.68
C PHE A 167 -13.56 -12.32 -5.39
N GLN A 168 -12.46 -12.37 -4.66
CA GLN A 168 -11.12 -12.18 -5.18
C GLN A 168 -10.19 -13.27 -4.67
N LEU A 169 -9.31 -13.75 -5.54
CA LEU A 169 -8.25 -14.71 -5.27
C LEU A 169 -6.96 -14.25 -5.92
N SER A 170 -5.87 -14.25 -5.15
CA SER A 170 -4.55 -13.90 -5.67
C SER A 170 -3.48 -14.86 -5.15
N VAL A 171 -2.47 -15.06 -5.97
CA VAL A 171 -1.28 -15.85 -5.63
C VAL A 171 -0.06 -15.09 -6.10
N TYR A 172 0.88 -14.83 -5.19
CA TYR A 172 2.13 -14.10 -5.43
C TYR A 172 3.34 -14.95 -5.02
N ASN A 173 4.51 -14.66 -5.62
CA ASN A 173 5.77 -15.07 -5.00
C ASN A 173 5.80 -14.56 -3.56
N GLY A 174 6.26 -15.38 -2.63
CA GLY A 174 6.19 -15.06 -1.20
C GLY A 174 7.09 -13.91 -0.75
N MET A 175 7.97 -13.41 -1.64
CA MET A 175 8.82 -12.24 -1.44
C MET A 175 8.62 -11.23 -2.56
N GLY A 176 8.61 -9.94 -2.19
CA GLY A 176 8.61 -8.82 -3.12
C GLY A 176 10.03 -8.27 -3.32
N TYR A 177 10.28 -7.69 -4.49
CA TYR A 177 11.59 -7.16 -4.88
C TYR A 177 11.46 -5.77 -5.51
N LYS A 178 12.54 -4.96 -5.40
CA LYS A 178 12.63 -3.62 -6.01
C LYS A 178 13.50 -3.62 -7.27
N GLN A 179 14.47 -4.55 -7.36
CA GLN A 179 15.48 -4.55 -8.42
C GLN A 179 14.96 -5.18 -9.70
N LEU A 180 15.44 -4.72 -10.85
CA LEU A 180 15.11 -5.28 -12.16
C LEU A 180 16.05 -6.41 -12.57
N THR A 181 17.25 -6.46 -12.00
CA THR A 181 18.33 -7.40 -12.38
C THR A 181 18.95 -8.04 -11.13
N GLY A 182 19.78 -9.05 -11.33
CA GLY A 182 20.43 -9.75 -10.23
C GLY A 182 19.62 -10.96 -9.73
N LYS A 183 20.02 -11.50 -8.59
CA LYS A 183 19.38 -12.70 -8.01
C LYS A 183 18.04 -12.38 -7.33
N GLU A 184 17.89 -11.16 -6.81
CA GLU A 184 16.72 -10.66 -6.09
C GLU A 184 16.00 -9.60 -6.94
N ASN A 185 15.51 -10.01 -8.09
CA ASN A 185 14.82 -9.12 -9.03
C ASN A 185 13.32 -9.39 -9.04
N VAL A 186 12.56 -8.39 -9.47
CA VAL A 186 11.09 -8.39 -9.48
C VAL A 186 10.47 -9.49 -10.35
N PHE A 187 11.23 -10.03 -11.32
CA PHE A 187 10.79 -11.14 -12.19
C PHE A 187 11.03 -12.52 -11.57
N ARG A 188 11.68 -12.58 -10.42
CA ARG A 188 11.98 -13.84 -9.75
C ARG A 188 10.70 -14.52 -9.27
N PHE A 189 10.55 -15.79 -9.64
CA PHE A 189 9.54 -16.69 -9.11
C PHE A 189 10.21 -17.95 -8.59
N CYS A 190 10.37 -18.05 -7.29
CA CYS A 190 11.10 -19.14 -6.66
C CYS A 190 10.39 -19.62 -5.37
N PRO A 191 9.28 -20.36 -5.49
CA PRO A 191 8.50 -20.80 -4.33
C PRO A 191 9.25 -21.62 -3.30
N LYS A 192 10.36 -22.25 -3.70
CA LYS A 192 11.20 -23.08 -2.79
C LYS A 192 11.93 -22.23 -1.76
N SER A 193 12.49 -21.08 -2.16
CA SER A 193 13.21 -20.15 -1.28
C SER A 193 12.32 -19.05 -0.75
N ASP A 194 11.50 -18.45 -1.60
CA ASP A 194 10.72 -17.25 -1.30
C ASP A 194 9.36 -17.57 -0.67
N GLY A 195 8.91 -18.83 -0.83
CA GLY A 195 7.57 -19.25 -0.44
C GLY A 195 6.50 -18.76 -1.43
N ILE A 196 5.25 -18.86 -1.00
CA ILE A 196 4.08 -18.40 -1.75
C ILE A 196 3.17 -17.61 -0.80
N LEU A 197 2.64 -16.49 -1.28
CA LEU A 197 1.55 -15.75 -0.65
C LEU A 197 0.26 -15.99 -1.43
N GLY A 198 -0.69 -16.69 -0.81
CA GLY A 198 -2.06 -16.81 -1.30
C GLY A 198 -2.99 -15.90 -0.52
N MET A 199 -3.86 -15.17 -1.20
CA MET A 199 -4.82 -14.24 -0.59
C MET A 199 -6.20 -14.45 -1.19
N THR A 200 -7.23 -14.27 -0.39
CA THR A 200 -8.62 -14.27 -0.84
C THR A 200 -9.42 -13.24 -0.07
N SER A 201 -10.37 -12.60 -0.73
CA SER A 201 -11.32 -11.71 -0.06
C SER A 201 -12.73 -11.84 -0.65
N LEU A 202 -13.69 -11.53 0.19
CA LEU A 202 -15.10 -11.40 -0.16
C LEU A 202 -15.54 -9.99 0.21
N ASN A 203 -16.08 -9.26 -0.75
CA ASN A 203 -16.68 -7.95 -0.58
C ASN A 203 -18.19 -8.01 -0.81
N TYR A 204 -18.95 -7.33 0.04
CA TYR A 204 -20.39 -7.16 -0.09
C TYR A 204 -20.76 -5.69 -0.03
N GLU A 205 -21.41 -5.18 -1.08
CA GLU A 205 -21.87 -3.80 -1.16
C GLU A 205 -23.39 -3.73 -0.96
N TYR A 206 -23.83 -2.87 -0.02
CA TYR A 206 -25.24 -2.65 0.26
C TYR A 206 -25.52 -1.20 0.66
N ASN A 207 -26.40 -0.51 -0.08
CA ASN A 207 -26.84 0.88 0.21
C ASN A 207 -25.68 1.86 0.45
N GLY A 208 -24.57 1.72 -0.30
CA GLY A 208 -23.38 2.56 -0.17
C GLY A 208 -22.50 2.23 1.04
N SER A 209 -22.77 1.10 1.70
CA SER A 209 -21.90 0.49 2.70
C SER A 209 -21.12 -0.65 2.08
N ASN A 210 -19.87 -0.86 2.52
CA ASN A 210 -18.98 -1.92 2.05
C ASN A 210 -18.52 -2.79 3.22
N TYR A 211 -18.58 -4.10 3.06
CA TYR A 211 -18.17 -5.08 4.05
C TYR A 211 -17.17 -6.03 3.43
N PHE A 212 -16.01 -6.14 4.01
CA PHE A 212 -14.91 -6.93 3.50
C PHE A 212 -14.49 -7.97 4.52
N MET A 213 -14.23 -9.18 4.06
CA MET A 213 -13.52 -10.19 4.84
C MET A 213 -12.52 -10.89 3.95
N GLY A 214 -11.43 -11.35 4.54
CA GLY A 214 -10.44 -12.05 3.76
C GLY A 214 -9.48 -12.87 4.61
N PHE A 215 -8.68 -13.62 3.90
CA PHE A 215 -7.71 -14.53 4.46
C PHE A 215 -6.46 -14.58 3.60
N ALA A 216 -5.30 -14.67 4.24
CA ALA A 216 -4.03 -14.89 3.57
C ALA A 216 -3.25 -16.03 4.21
N LEU A 217 -2.54 -16.78 3.37
CA LEU A 217 -1.57 -17.80 3.74
C LEU A 217 -0.23 -17.44 3.12
N ARG A 218 0.80 -17.30 3.94
CA ARG A 218 2.17 -17.19 3.45
C ARG A 218 2.96 -18.40 3.93
N SER A 219 3.43 -19.19 2.97
CA SER A 219 4.41 -20.26 3.21
C SER A 219 5.82 -19.76 2.91
N GLY A 220 6.84 -20.32 3.52
CA GLY A 220 8.24 -20.03 3.22
C GLY A 220 9.09 -19.94 4.48
N MET A 221 10.40 -19.85 4.30
CA MET A 221 11.33 -19.61 5.40
C MET A 221 11.18 -18.15 5.84
N LEU A 222 10.86 -17.93 7.11
CA LEU A 222 10.99 -16.62 7.76
C LEU A 222 12.42 -16.56 8.30
N GLU A 223 13.36 -16.15 7.45
CA GLU A 223 14.69 -15.79 7.92
C GLU A 223 14.56 -14.46 8.66
N HIS A 224 15.10 -14.39 9.86
CA HIS A 224 15.37 -13.13 10.53
C HIS A 224 16.41 -12.37 9.70
N HIS A 225 15.99 -11.30 9.02
CA HIS A 225 16.92 -10.27 8.59
C HIS A 225 17.25 -9.40 9.82
N GLU A 226 18.12 -9.87 10.68
CA GLU A 226 18.92 -8.99 11.51
C GLU A 226 20.01 -8.38 10.63
N ASN A 227 20.12 -7.07 10.70
CA ASN A 227 21.08 -6.23 9.99
C ASN A 227 22.46 -6.89 9.82
N GLY A 228 22.86 -7.06 8.58
CA GLY A 228 24.24 -7.17 8.12
C GLY A 228 25.14 -8.21 8.78
N ASN A 229 25.49 -9.25 8.01
CA ASN A 229 26.56 -10.21 8.26
C ASN A 229 26.33 -11.22 9.41
N GLN A 230 25.76 -12.34 9.06
CA GLN A 230 26.22 -13.70 9.32
C GLN A 230 25.06 -14.66 9.13
N ARG A 231 25.16 -15.55 8.17
CA ARG A 231 24.36 -16.78 8.14
C ARG A 231 24.75 -17.60 9.37
N PRO A 232 23.85 -17.94 10.28
CA PRO A 232 24.07 -19.07 11.16
C PRO A 232 23.92 -20.33 10.33
N GLU A 233 25.01 -21.03 10.14
CA GLU A 233 24.97 -22.45 9.76
C GLU A 233 24.27 -23.20 10.88
N THR A 234 23.30 -24.08 10.52
CA THR A 234 22.67 -25.07 11.39
C THR A 234 21.69 -24.59 12.47
N GLU A 235 20.57 -24.00 12.07
CA GLU A 235 19.30 -24.32 12.71
C GLU A 235 18.32 -24.79 11.63
N THR A 236 17.67 -25.93 11.87
CA THR A 236 16.62 -26.49 11.01
C THR A 236 15.53 -25.44 10.84
N ALA A 237 15.56 -24.71 9.72
CA ALA A 237 14.59 -23.68 9.39
C ALA A 237 13.22 -24.35 9.27
N GLU A 238 12.43 -24.30 10.32
CA GLU A 238 11.05 -24.76 10.30
C GLU A 238 10.28 -23.92 9.26
N LYS A 239 9.68 -24.59 8.28
CA LYS A 239 8.75 -23.96 7.37
C LYS A 239 7.55 -23.45 8.15
N LYS A 240 7.59 -22.19 8.54
CA LYS A 240 6.48 -21.55 9.25
C LYS A 240 5.48 -21.01 8.24
N CYS A 241 4.19 -21.23 8.52
CA CYS A 241 3.11 -20.74 7.69
C CYS A 241 2.36 -19.63 8.44
N ALA A 242 2.50 -18.39 7.96
CA ALA A 242 1.71 -17.28 8.46
C ALA A 242 0.27 -17.42 7.97
N ARG A 243 -0.69 -17.32 8.88
CA ARG A 243 -2.13 -17.31 8.59
C ARG A 243 -2.68 -15.99 9.07
N ILE A 244 -3.23 -15.20 8.15
CA ILE A 244 -3.79 -13.88 8.44
C ILE A 244 -5.26 -13.90 8.07
N SER A 245 -6.12 -13.39 8.94
CA SER A 245 -7.52 -13.16 8.66
C SER A 245 -7.86 -11.71 8.96
N TRP A 246 -8.75 -11.12 8.16
CA TRP A 246 -9.22 -9.75 8.37
C TRP A 246 -10.69 -9.60 8.05
N ALA A 247 -11.28 -8.60 8.67
CA ALA A 247 -12.58 -8.06 8.29
C ALA A 247 -12.57 -6.56 8.50
N TYR A 248 -13.20 -5.81 7.60
CA TYR A 248 -13.46 -4.40 7.81
C TYR A 248 -14.78 -3.99 7.17
N ALA A 249 -15.35 -2.93 7.71
CA ALA A 249 -16.63 -2.40 7.28
C ALA A 249 -16.56 -0.88 7.12
N GLU A 250 -17.14 -0.39 6.05
CA GLU A 250 -17.44 1.02 5.80
C GLU A 250 -18.95 1.19 5.84
N GLN A 251 -19.47 1.39 7.04
CA GLN A 251 -20.90 1.54 7.25
C GLN A 251 -21.34 2.97 6.98
N ARG A 252 -22.13 3.17 5.95
CA ARG A 252 -22.77 4.45 5.67
C ARG A 252 -23.82 4.74 6.73
N LEU A 253 -23.62 5.81 7.50
CA LEU A 253 -24.56 6.26 8.52
C LEU A 253 -25.53 7.30 7.97
N SER A 254 -25.08 8.13 7.04
CA SER A 254 -25.89 9.13 6.33
C SER A 254 -25.31 9.40 4.94
N SER A 255 -25.91 10.33 4.18
CA SER A 255 -25.35 10.79 2.90
C SER A 255 -23.95 11.43 3.02
N HIS A 256 -23.57 11.86 4.23
CA HIS A 256 -22.35 12.63 4.48
C HIS A 256 -21.43 12.00 5.54
N CYS A 257 -21.79 10.86 6.11
CA CYS A 257 -21.04 10.25 7.20
C CYS A 257 -20.96 8.75 7.05
N SER A 258 -19.75 8.21 7.21
CA SER A 258 -19.48 6.77 7.22
C SER A 258 -18.66 6.39 8.45
N LEU A 259 -18.93 5.22 9.02
CA LEU A 259 -18.17 4.59 10.10
C LEU A 259 -17.23 3.56 9.47
N LEU A 260 -15.93 3.66 9.77
CA LEU A 260 -14.91 2.67 9.43
C LEU A 260 -14.63 1.80 10.65
N LEU A 261 -14.70 0.48 10.50
CA LEU A 261 -14.29 -0.50 11.49
C LEU A 261 -13.36 -1.51 10.84
N GLN A 262 -12.21 -1.79 11.48
CA GLN A 262 -11.18 -2.68 10.93
C GLN A 262 -10.72 -3.65 12.03
N TYR A 263 -10.49 -4.90 11.65
CA TYR A 263 -9.93 -5.92 12.53
C TYR A 263 -9.15 -6.96 11.76
N SER A 264 -7.99 -7.35 12.28
CA SER A 264 -7.24 -8.48 11.72
C SER A 264 -6.40 -9.22 12.75
N LEU A 265 -6.10 -10.48 12.45
CA LEU A 265 -5.34 -11.43 13.27
C LEU A 265 -4.29 -12.13 12.43
N ARG A 266 -3.12 -12.36 13.01
CA ARG A 266 -2.04 -13.19 12.46
C ARG A 266 -1.66 -14.29 13.44
N THR A 267 -1.49 -15.50 12.93
CA THR A 267 -1.02 -16.67 13.67
C THR A 267 0.04 -17.45 12.87
N GLY A 268 0.76 -18.34 13.52
CA GLY A 268 1.71 -19.22 12.85
C GLY A 268 3.11 -18.65 12.67
N THR A 269 3.41 -17.43 13.19
CA THR A 269 4.75 -16.84 13.18
C THR A 269 5.10 -16.23 14.53
N PRO A 270 6.38 -16.23 14.92
CA PRO A 270 6.84 -15.63 16.17
C PRO A 270 7.06 -14.12 16.07
N THR A 271 7.01 -13.53 14.86
CA THR A 271 7.37 -12.12 14.58
C THR A 271 6.21 -11.36 13.96
N GLY A 272 6.35 -10.05 13.87
CA GLY A 272 5.40 -9.14 13.24
C GLY A 272 4.21 -8.76 14.12
N CYS A 273 3.18 -8.20 13.52
CA CYS A 273 1.98 -7.80 14.22
C CYS A 273 1.00 -8.99 14.36
N ARG A 274 0.57 -9.27 15.58
CA ARG A 274 -0.36 -10.37 15.88
C ARG A 274 -1.82 -9.96 15.73
N ARG A 275 -2.15 -8.72 16.06
CA ARG A 275 -3.52 -8.21 16.06
C ARG A 275 -3.54 -6.74 15.72
N TYR A 276 -4.51 -6.37 14.91
CA TYR A 276 -4.80 -4.98 14.57
C TYR A 276 -6.28 -4.70 14.72
N ALA A 277 -6.61 -3.52 15.23
CA ALA A 277 -7.98 -3.00 15.28
C ALA A 277 -7.99 -1.51 14.99
N GLY A 278 -8.93 -1.05 14.19
CA GLY A 278 -9.13 0.36 13.84
C GLY A 278 -10.61 0.75 13.89
N ALA A 279 -10.88 1.97 14.30
CA ALA A 279 -12.21 2.57 14.22
C ALA A 279 -12.09 4.03 13.84
N GLY A 280 -12.94 4.49 12.91
CA GLY A 280 -12.89 5.85 12.41
C GLY A 280 -14.23 6.34 11.90
N ILE A 281 -14.31 7.65 11.73
CA ILE A 281 -15.45 8.34 11.12
C ILE A 281 -14.92 9.14 9.95
N VAL A 282 -15.59 9.02 8.80
CA VAL A 282 -15.32 9.79 7.59
C VAL A 282 -16.53 10.64 7.28
N VAL A 283 -16.31 11.92 7.03
CA VAL A 283 -17.34 12.90 6.69
C VAL A 283 -17.08 13.52 5.32
N GLN A 284 -18.13 13.68 4.54
CA GLN A 284 -18.11 14.34 3.24
C GLN A 284 -18.80 15.69 3.36
N CYS A 285 -18.05 16.78 3.14
CA CYS A 285 -18.57 18.15 3.21
C CYS A 285 -18.53 18.78 1.81
N GLY A 286 -19.51 18.48 0.99
CA GLY A 286 -19.47 18.85 -0.43
C GLY A 286 -18.38 18.06 -1.17
N LYS A 287 -17.38 18.75 -1.77
CA LYS A 287 -16.22 18.10 -2.41
C LYS A 287 -15.13 17.68 -1.41
N PRO A 288 -14.80 18.46 -0.35
CA PRO A 288 -13.86 18.04 0.68
C PRO A 288 -14.35 16.83 1.47
N GLN A 289 -13.38 15.99 1.88
CA GLN A 289 -13.60 14.82 2.72
C GLN A 289 -12.65 14.89 3.91
N GLY A 290 -13.17 14.67 5.12
CA GLY A 290 -12.38 14.64 6.34
C GLY A 290 -12.61 13.36 7.13
N GLY A 291 -11.71 13.04 8.03
CA GLY A 291 -11.87 11.86 8.87
C GLY A 291 -10.98 11.87 10.09
N ILE A 292 -11.42 11.10 11.08
CA ILE A 292 -10.65 10.73 12.25
C ILE A 292 -10.65 9.22 12.36
N VAL A 293 -9.49 8.64 12.64
CA VAL A 293 -9.35 7.21 12.90
C VAL A 293 -8.45 6.98 14.11
N ARG A 294 -8.72 5.94 14.86
CA ARG A 294 -7.86 5.44 15.93
C ARG A 294 -7.57 3.98 15.71
N ASN A 295 -6.30 3.63 15.71
CA ASN A 295 -5.79 2.31 15.44
C ASN A 295 -5.01 1.77 16.65
N ARG A 296 -5.03 0.45 16.79
CA ARG A 296 -4.17 -0.29 17.70
C ARG A 296 -3.57 -1.47 16.99
N ALA A 297 -2.25 -1.59 17.07
CA ALA A 297 -1.48 -2.72 16.59
C ALA A 297 -0.74 -3.39 17.75
N ASP A 298 -0.95 -4.69 17.95
CA ASP A 298 -0.25 -5.50 18.94
C ASP A 298 0.80 -6.34 18.21
N PHE A 299 2.06 -5.90 18.25
CA PHE A 299 3.21 -6.64 17.73
C PHE A 299 3.65 -7.67 18.77
N VAL A 300 4.62 -8.51 18.41
CA VAL A 300 5.11 -9.56 19.33
C VAL A 300 5.75 -8.95 20.57
N HIS A 301 6.55 -7.90 20.42
CA HIS A 301 7.32 -7.29 21.50
C HIS A 301 6.81 -5.92 21.94
N GLU A 302 6.01 -5.26 21.15
CA GLU A 302 5.53 -3.91 21.39
C GLU A 302 4.06 -3.75 21.03
N LYS A 303 3.46 -2.66 21.52
CA LYS A 303 2.08 -2.25 21.16
C LYS A 303 2.10 -0.80 20.76
N GLU A 304 1.33 -0.48 19.75
CA GLU A 304 1.17 0.91 19.32
C GLU A 304 -0.29 1.31 19.18
N TRP A 305 -0.57 2.51 19.65
CA TRP A 305 -1.77 3.26 19.37
C TRP A 305 -1.42 4.41 18.44
N ALA A 306 -2.15 4.52 17.35
CA ALA A 306 -2.10 5.66 16.44
C ALA A 306 -3.49 6.29 16.35
N ALA A 307 -3.54 7.61 16.22
CA ALA A 307 -4.75 8.33 15.86
C ALA A 307 -4.41 9.36 14.80
N GLU A 308 -5.23 9.45 13.76
CA GLU A 308 -5.08 10.41 12.68
C GLU A 308 -6.33 11.27 12.56
N LEU A 309 -6.13 12.57 12.38
CA LEU A 309 -7.12 13.53 11.92
C LEU A 309 -6.65 14.09 10.59
N THR A 310 -7.44 13.92 9.54
CA THR A 310 -7.06 14.34 8.18
C THR A 310 -8.21 15.01 7.45
N TRP A 311 -7.86 15.87 6.49
CA TRP A 311 -8.82 16.56 5.64
C TRP A 311 -8.31 16.66 4.21
N LYS A 312 -8.95 15.96 3.27
CA LYS A 312 -8.61 16.00 1.83
C LYS A 312 -9.48 17.03 1.13
N ILE A 313 -8.85 18.09 0.63
CA ILE A 313 -9.48 19.25 0.02
C ILE A 313 -9.11 19.26 -1.46
N PRO A 314 -10.05 18.95 -2.38
CA PRO A 314 -9.80 19.11 -3.79
C PRO A 314 -9.41 20.54 -4.13
N CYS A 315 -8.30 20.71 -4.81
CA CYS A 315 -7.83 21.99 -5.31
C CYS A 315 -7.36 21.82 -6.75
N LEU A 316 -7.40 22.88 -7.53
CA LEU A 316 -7.15 22.81 -8.97
C LEU A 316 -8.13 21.83 -9.67
N LYS A 317 -7.97 21.57 -10.98
CA LYS A 317 -8.85 20.63 -11.70
C LYS A 317 -8.56 19.16 -11.38
N ARG A 318 -7.31 18.83 -11.03
CA ARG A 318 -6.81 17.44 -10.89
C ARG A 318 -5.93 17.27 -9.66
N GLY A 319 -6.03 18.16 -8.68
CA GLY A 319 -5.19 18.14 -7.49
C GLY A 319 -5.98 18.18 -6.20
N TYR A 320 -5.29 17.89 -5.10
CA TYR A 320 -5.81 18.01 -3.76
C TYR A 320 -4.70 18.43 -2.77
N LEU A 321 -5.14 19.08 -1.70
CA LEU A 321 -4.32 19.36 -0.52
C LEU A 321 -4.88 18.54 0.65
N GLN A 322 -4.01 17.93 1.45
CA GLN A 322 -4.43 17.07 2.55
C GLN A 322 -3.52 17.28 3.78
N PRO A 323 -3.89 18.16 4.70
CA PRO A 323 -3.29 18.19 6.03
C PRO A 323 -3.71 16.96 6.83
N ALA A 324 -2.76 16.40 7.59
CA ALA A 324 -3.02 15.34 8.56
C ALA A 324 -2.19 15.55 9.83
N LEU A 325 -2.78 15.18 10.96
CA LEU A 325 -2.17 15.21 12.27
C LEU A 325 -2.27 13.84 12.90
N HIS A 326 -1.14 13.32 13.37
CA HIS A 326 -1.00 11.99 13.96
C HIS A 326 -0.56 12.06 15.40
N LEU A 327 -1.26 11.35 16.28
CA LEU A 327 -0.84 11.07 17.63
C LEU A 327 -0.42 9.60 17.72
N ILE A 328 0.85 9.35 18.01
CA ILE A 328 1.44 8.02 18.06
C ILE A 328 1.91 7.75 19.48
N ARG A 329 1.58 6.58 19.99
CA ARG A 329 2.01 6.11 21.32
C ARG A 329 2.28 4.61 21.29
N ASN A 330 3.52 4.27 21.55
CA ASN A 330 3.96 2.88 21.75
C ASN A 330 4.68 2.74 23.11
N ASP A 331 5.30 1.58 23.32
CA ASP A 331 5.98 1.26 24.57
C ASP A 331 7.31 2.07 24.73
N VAL A 332 7.88 2.56 23.63
CA VAL A 332 9.16 3.29 23.60
C VAL A 332 8.95 4.80 23.53
N SER A 333 7.94 5.27 22.81
CA SER A 333 7.77 6.66 22.48
C SER A 333 6.31 7.13 22.53
N LYS A 334 6.16 8.44 22.70
CA LYS A 334 4.91 9.17 22.52
C LYS A 334 5.20 10.45 21.78
N GLY A 335 4.54 10.67 20.67
CA GLY A 335 4.78 11.84 19.84
C GLY A 335 3.58 12.30 19.05
N LEU A 336 3.73 13.48 18.50
CA LEU A 336 2.83 14.11 17.55
C LEU A 336 3.59 14.27 16.24
N ALA A 337 3.01 13.83 15.14
CA ALA A 337 3.51 14.08 13.80
C ALA A 337 2.45 14.82 12.98
N GLY A 338 2.90 15.67 12.10
CA GLY A 338 2.04 16.37 11.14
C GLY A 338 2.57 16.23 9.74
N LEU A 339 1.66 16.17 8.78
CA LEU A 339 2.02 16.25 7.37
C LEU A 339 1.05 17.13 6.59
N ILE A 340 1.54 17.68 5.50
CA ILE A 340 0.73 18.34 4.48
C ILE A 340 1.07 17.67 3.15
N ARG A 341 0.11 16.94 2.60
CA ARG A 341 0.22 16.25 1.31
C ARG A 341 -0.41 17.09 0.21
N PHE A 342 0.28 17.21 -0.90
CA PHE A 342 -0.29 17.71 -2.16
C PHE A 342 -0.16 16.62 -3.22
N GLY A 343 -1.28 16.26 -3.83
CA GLY A 343 -1.33 15.32 -4.94
C GLY A 343 -1.87 15.98 -6.20
N TYR A 344 -1.27 15.65 -7.34
CA TYR A 344 -1.68 16.17 -8.64
C TYR A 344 -1.58 15.11 -9.73
N ARG A 345 -2.68 14.89 -10.45
CA ARG A 345 -2.70 14.02 -11.62
C ARG A 345 -2.35 14.85 -12.86
N ILE A 346 -1.22 14.51 -13.49
CA ILE A 346 -0.66 15.23 -14.65
C ILE A 346 -1.37 14.79 -15.94
N ALA A 347 -1.63 13.50 -16.09
CA ALA A 347 -2.24 12.90 -17.28
C ALA A 347 -3.26 11.81 -16.90
#